data_bbfa41c78a22e0731f65862a58687178
#
_entry.id   bbfa41c78a22e0731f65862a58687178
#
_cell.length_a   1.000
_cell.length_b   1.000
_cell.length_c   1.000
_cell.angle_alpha   90.00
_cell.angle_beta   90.00
_cell.angle_gamma   90.00
#
_symmetry.space_group_name_H-M   'P 1'
#
loop_
_entity.id
_entity.type
_entity.pdbx_description
1 polymer ?
#
loop_
_entity_poly.entity_id
_entity_poly.type
_entity_poly.pdbx_seq_one_letter_code
_entity_poly.pdbx_strand_id
1 'polypeptide(L)'
;MIAAAMTAIFAVAMVTAMVTDLMSMTIRNRVSIGLTFGFVLLAPLCGISLSDYGWHLAVGGLALIVTFSLFCLRAMGGGDAKLIAASALWFGPNISLLDYLVMVSILGGVLTLALLLYRTIPRPLLADRYAFMGMLARKDAGIPYGIALGAAGLWAFPVSPIGETIKAYMTGVF
;
A
#
# COMPACT_ATOMS: atom_id res chain seq x y z
N MET A 1 0.07 23.98 1.67
CA MET A 1 1.36 23.28 1.94
C MET A 1 1.16 21.91 2.59
N ILE A 2 0.39 21.79 3.70
CA ILE A 2 0.19 20.51 4.41
C ILE A 2 -0.48 19.46 3.50
N ALA A 3 -1.52 19.84 2.77
CA ALA A 3 -2.20 18.97 1.81
C ALA A 3 -1.25 18.35 0.76
N ALA A 4 -0.38 19.17 0.17
CA ALA A 4 0.64 18.69 -0.78
C ALA A 4 1.65 17.74 -0.12
N ALA A 5 2.05 18.04 1.13
CA ALA A 5 2.94 17.17 1.89
C ALA A 5 2.29 15.80 2.16
N MET A 6 1.01 15.75 2.53
CA MET A 6 0.28 14.50 2.73
C MET A 6 0.21 13.68 1.45
N THR A 7 -0.17 14.29 0.32
CA THR A 7 -0.18 13.60 -0.99
C THR A 7 1.19 13.04 -1.33
N ALA A 8 2.25 13.85 -1.15
CA ALA A 8 3.62 13.45 -1.45
C ALA A 8 4.08 12.28 -0.56
N ILE A 9 3.81 12.34 0.76
CA ILE A 9 4.17 11.25 1.69
C ILE A 9 3.49 9.95 1.27
N PHE A 10 2.17 9.99 1.00
CA PHE A 10 1.45 8.79 0.59
C PHE A 10 1.99 8.24 -0.73
N ALA A 11 2.12 9.08 -1.75
CA ALA A 11 2.60 8.66 -3.07
C ALA A 11 4.04 8.10 -3.02
N VAL A 12 4.95 8.81 -2.35
CA VAL A 12 6.34 8.36 -2.20
C VAL A 12 6.42 7.05 -1.44
N ALA A 13 5.62 6.87 -0.38
CA ALA A 13 5.58 5.63 0.37
C ALA A 13 5.09 4.46 -0.49
N MET A 14 4.01 4.65 -1.28
CA MET A 14 3.49 3.62 -2.18
C MET A 14 4.50 3.24 -3.26
N VAL A 15 5.09 4.24 -3.93
CA VAL A 15 6.14 3.98 -4.95
C VAL A 15 7.35 3.29 -4.32
N THR A 16 7.79 3.71 -3.13
CA THR A 16 8.91 3.07 -2.43
C THR A 16 8.59 1.62 -2.07
N ALA A 17 7.37 1.33 -1.60
CA ALA A 17 6.92 -0.03 -1.33
C ALA A 17 7.00 -0.89 -2.60
N MET A 18 6.45 -0.40 -3.72
CA MET A 18 6.48 -1.11 -5.02
C MET A 18 7.91 -1.43 -5.45
N VAL A 19 8.79 -0.42 -5.44
CA VAL A 19 10.18 -0.56 -5.91
C VAL A 19 10.98 -1.49 -5.01
N THR A 20 10.89 -1.32 -3.68
CA THR A 20 11.65 -2.16 -2.75
C THR A 20 11.18 -3.60 -2.77
N ASP A 21 9.87 -3.84 -2.91
CA ASP A 21 9.33 -5.18 -2.98
C ASP A 21 9.69 -5.87 -4.31
N LEU A 22 9.62 -5.15 -5.43
CA LEU A 22 10.07 -5.65 -6.73
C LEU A 22 11.56 -6.04 -6.72
N MET A 23 12.40 -5.22 -6.10
CA MET A 23 13.87 -5.40 -6.15
C MET A 23 14.40 -6.38 -5.12
N SER A 24 13.74 -6.52 -3.96
CA SER A 24 14.27 -7.27 -2.81
C SER A 24 13.25 -8.16 -2.10
N MET A 25 12.03 -8.28 -2.63
CA MET A 25 10.92 -9.04 -2.00
C MET A 25 10.68 -8.62 -0.53
N THR A 26 10.94 -7.35 -0.22
CA THR A 26 10.80 -6.85 1.15
C THR A 26 10.29 -5.41 1.16
N ILE A 27 9.25 -5.17 1.93
CA ILE A 27 8.77 -3.82 2.24
C ILE A 27 9.46 -3.38 3.53
N ARG A 28 10.25 -2.31 3.46
CA ARG A 28 10.99 -1.80 4.61
C ARG A 28 10.04 -1.21 5.65
N ASN A 29 10.27 -1.49 6.92
CA ASN A 29 9.47 -0.94 8.03
C ASN A 29 9.35 0.60 7.99
N ARG A 30 10.39 1.28 7.50
CA ARG A 30 10.41 2.74 7.36
C ARG A 30 9.26 3.28 6.52
N VAL A 31 8.77 2.52 5.54
CA VAL A 31 7.64 2.91 4.67
C VAL A 31 6.35 2.95 5.49
N SER A 32 6.01 1.86 6.16
CA SER A 32 4.80 1.79 7.00
C SER A 32 4.86 2.76 8.19
N ILE A 33 6.03 2.90 8.81
CA ILE A 33 6.26 3.88 9.88
C ILE A 33 6.06 5.30 9.35
N GLY A 34 6.65 5.64 8.20
CA GLY A 34 6.50 6.96 7.57
C GLY A 34 5.05 7.28 7.22
N LEU A 35 4.29 6.31 6.70
CA LEU A 35 2.85 6.45 6.45
C LEU A 35 2.08 6.71 7.75
N THR A 36 2.31 5.91 8.78
CA THR A 36 1.62 6.04 10.06
C THR A 36 1.90 7.39 10.70
N PHE A 37 3.18 7.78 10.82
CA PHE A 37 3.55 9.07 11.40
C PHE A 37 3.09 10.25 10.55
N GLY A 38 3.19 10.13 9.22
CA GLY A 38 2.68 11.15 8.29
C GLY A 38 1.19 11.41 8.49
N PHE A 39 0.39 10.36 8.61
CA PHE A 39 -1.03 10.50 8.92
C PHE A 39 -1.25 11.11 10.30
N VAL A 40 -0.68 10.50 11.36
CA VAL A 40 -0.91 10.89 12.75
C VAL A 40 -0.56 12.37 12.99
N LEU A 41 0.51 12.87 12.38
CA LEU A 41 0.98 14.24 12.59
C LEU A 41 0.25 15.27 11.70
N LEU A 42 -0.06 14.91 10.45
CA LEU A 42 -0.56 15.88 9.47
C LEU A 42 -2.08 15.88 9.32
N ALA A 43 -2.76 14.76 9.57
CA ALA A 43 -4.21 14.70 9.42
C ALA A 43 -4.96 15.68 10.32
N PRO A 44 -4.62 15.85 11.61
CA PRO A 44 -5.26 16.88 12.45
C PRO A 44 -5.07 18.31 11.95
N LEU A 45 -3.94 18.57 11.27
CA LEU A 45 -3.62 19.89 10.72
C LEU A 45 -4.37 20.21 9.42
N CYS A 46 -5.00 19.20 8.80
CA CYS A 46 -5.85 19.36 7.62
C CYS A 46 -7.32 19.59 7.94
N GLY A 47 -7.66 19.90 9.19
CA GLY A 47 -9.03 20.22 9.59
C GLY A 47 -9.98 19.02 9.70
N ILE A 48 -9.44 17.80 9.79
CA ILE A 48 -10.26 16.60 10.04
C ILE A 48 -10.85 16.71 11.45
N SER A 49 -12.14 16.40 11.60
CA SER A 49 -12.77 16.39 12.91
C SER A 49 -12.10 15.38 13.85
N LEU A 50 -12.09 15.66 15.15
CA LEU A 50 -11.51 14.73 16.14
C LEU A 50 -12.20 13.36 16.12
N SER A 51 -13.51 13.34 15.84
CA SER A 51 -14.28 12.11 15.67
C SER A 51 -13.80 11.30 14.46
N ASP A 52 -13.66 11.93 13.29
CA ASP A 52 -13.20 11.26 12.07
C ASP A 52 -11.76 10.78 12.22
N TYR A 53 -10.90 11.59 12.82
CA TYR A 53 -9.54 11.18 13.15
C TYR A 53 -9.52 9.92 14.02
N GLY A 54 -10.38 9.86 15.06
CA GLY A 54 -10.53 8.66 15.88
C GLY A 54 -10.97 7.44 15.08
N TRP A 55 -11.91 7.61 14.15
CA TRP A 55 -12.36 6.52 13.26
C TRP A 55 -11.26 6.04 12.32
N HIS A 56 -10.44 6.93 11.76
CA HIS A 56 -9.28 6.55 10.95
C HIS A 56 -8.29 5.71 11.74
N LEU A 57 -7.98 6.11 13.00
CA LEU A 57 -7.11 5.32 13.88
C LEU A 57 -7.70 3.95 14.22
N ALA A 58 -9.00 3.88 14.48
CA ALA A 58 -9.71 2.63 14.78
C ALA A 58 -9.64 1.66 13.57
N VAL A 59 -9.87 2.16 12.36
CA VAL A 59 -9.78 1.37 11.12
C VAL A 59 -8.36 0.87 10.87
N GLY A 60 -7.35 1.73 11.04
CA GLY A 60 -5.95 1.31 10.92
C GLY A 60 -5.56 0.26 11.96
N GLY A 61 -6.03 0.43 13.21
CA GLY A 61 -5.84 -0.55 14.29
C GLY A 61 -6.52 -1.88 14.00
N LEU A 62 -7.76 -1.86 13.53
CA LEU A 62 -8.48 -3.07 13.12
C LEU A 62 -7.78 -3.77 11.95
N ALA A 63 -7.39 -3.02 10.93
CA ALA A 63 -6.63 -3.55 9.80
C ALA A 63 -5.32 -4.20 10.28
N LEU A 64 -4.61 -3.58 11.25
CA LEU A 64 -3.41 -4.18 11.81
C LEU A 64 -3.71 -5.51 12.52
N ILE A 65 -4.76 -5.58 13.33
CA ILE A 65 -5.15 -6.82 14.03
C ILE A 65 -5.45 -7.93 13.00
N VAL A 66 -6.25 -7.64 11.98
CA VAL A 66 -6.64 -8.61 10.96
C VAL A 66 -5.41 -9.07 10.17
N THR A 67 -4.61 -8.14 9.64
CA THR A 67 -3.44 -8.49 8.81
C THR A 67 -2.33 -9.14 9.63
N PHE A 68 -2.16 -8.76 10.90
CA PHE A 68 -1.22 -9.42 11.81
C PHE A 68 -1.68 -10.87 12.11
N SER A 69 -2.98 -11.11 12.26
CA SER A 69 -3.52 -12.47 12.43
C SER A 69 -3.22 -13.32 11.19
N LEU A 70 -3.43 -12.77 9.99
CA LEU A 70 -3.07 -13.45 8.73
C LEU A 70 -1.56 -13.72 8.60
N PHE A 71 -0.73 -12.80 9.08
CA PHE A 71 0.71 -13.00 9.17
C PHE A 71 1.07 -14.14 10.13
N CYS A 72 0.47 -14.21 11.32
CA CYS A 72 0.69 -15.29 12.28
C CYS A 72 0.26 -16.65 11.70
N LEU A 73 -0.79 -16.68 10.89
CA LEU A 73 -1.26 -17.86 10.16
C LEU A 73 -0.41 -18.20 8.92
N ARG A 74 0.65 -17.43 8.65
CA ARG A 74 1.50 -17.55 7.45
C ARG A 74 0.77 -17.37 6.11
N ALA A 75 -0.40 -16.75 6.12
CA ALA A 75 -1.19 -16.45 4.93
C ALA A 75 -0.77 -15.14 4.24
N MET A 76 0.02 -14.29 4.91
CA MET A 76 0.43 -12.97 4.42
C MET A 76 1.86 -12.65 4.85
N GLY A 77 2.58 -11.89 4.02
CA GLY A 77 3.90 -11.34 4.37
C GLY A 77 3.80 -10.24 5.44
N GLY A 78 4.77 -10.21 6.37
CA GLY A 78 4.76 -9.19 7.44
C GLY A 78 4.94 -7.76 6.94
N GLY A 79 5.58 -7.59 5.77
CA GLY A 79 5.70 -6.30 5.08
C GLY A 79 4.35 -5.81 4.56
N ASP A 80 3.61 -6.71 3.88
CA ASP A 80 2.29 -6.45 3.33
C ASP A 80 1.29 -6.10 4.43
N ALA A 81 1.30 -6.90 5.53
CA ALA A 81 0.43 -6.67 6.68
C ALA A 81 0.57 -5.25 7.27
N LYS A 82 1.82 -4.80 7.47
CA LYS A 82 2.11 -3.46 7.98
C LYS A 82 1.74 -2.37 6.99
N LEU A 83 1.96 -2.59 5.69
CA LEU A 83 1.62 -1.62 4.66
C LEU A 83 0.10 -1.44 4.54
N ILE A 84 -0.68 -2.53 4.54
CA ILE A 84 -2.15 -2.46 4.51
C ILE A 84 -2.66 -1.70 5.74
N ALA A 85 -2.18 -2.03 6.94
CA ALA A 85 -2.60 -1.36 8.15
C ALA A 85 -2.28 0.15 8.15
N ALA A 86 -1.07 0.51 7.72
CA ALA A 86 -0.66 1.90 7.60
C ALA A 86 -1.45 2.66 6.51
N SER A 87 -1.78 2.00 5.39
CA SER A 87 -2.61 2.59 4.34
C SER A 87 -4.05 2.79 4.79
N ALA A 88 -4.61 1.83 5.55
CA ALA A 88 -5.98 1.90 6.05
C ALA A 88 -6.25 3.15 6.90
N LEU A 89 -5.23 3.69 7.59
CA LEU A 89 -5.31 4.99 8.28
C LEU A 89 -5.71 6.13 7.32
N TRP A 90 -5.22 6.12 6.09
CA TRP A 90 -5.46 7.18 5.10
C TRP A 90 -6.82 7.08 4.43
N PHE A 91 -7.39 5.88 4.37
CA PHE A 91 -8.72 5.65 3.80
C PHE A 91 -9.85 5.83 4.84
N GLY A 92 -9.61 5.48 6.10
CA GLY A 92 -10.63 5.52 7.15
C GLY A 92 -11.82 4.57 6.89
N PRO A 93 -12.96 4.76 7.59
CA PRO A 93 -14.15 3.93 7.43
C PRO A 93 -14.98 4.37 6.21
N ASN A 94 -14.40 4.27 5.03
CA ASN A 94 -15.01 4.72 3.77
C ASN A 94 -15.01 3.61 2.72
N ILE A 95 -15.93 3.73 1.75
CA ILE A 95 -16.00 2.79 0.61
C ILE A 95 -14.66 2.71 -0.15
N SER A 96 -13.90 3.80 -0.21
CA SER A 96 -12.58 3.82 -0.84
C SER A 96 -11.58 2.83 -0.22
N LEU A 97 -11.74 2.46 1.05
CA LEU A 97 -10.94 1.38 1.67
C LEU A 97 -11.30 0.03 1.06
N LEU A 98 -12.60 -0.23 0.84
CA LEU A 98 -13.04 -1.46 0.18
C LEU A 98 -12.57 -1.50 -1.28
N ASP A 99 -12.68 -0.38 -2.00
CA ASP A 99 -12.18 -0.25 -3.38
C ASP A 99 -10.67 -0.52 -3.43
N TYR A 100 -9.91 0.03 -2.47
CA TYR A 100 -8.48 -0.25 -2.32
C TYR A 100 -8.22 -1.75 -2.13
N LEU A 101 -8.90 -2.41 -1.19
CA LEU A 101 -8.69 -3.83 -0.89
C LEU A 101 -9.11 -4.73 -2.06
N VAL A 102 -10.21 -4.41 -2.73
CA VAL A 102 -10.66 -5.11 -3.95
C VAL A 102 -9.63 -4.96 -5.07
N MET A 103 -9.15 -3.74 -5.31
CA MET A 103 -8.13 -3.49 -6.33
C MET A 103 -6.81 -4.20 -6.01
N VAL A 104 -6.39 -4.22 -4.74
CA VAL A 104 -5.23 -5.01 -4.28
C VAL A 104 -5.43 -6.48 -4.62
N SER A 105 -6.62 -7.03 -4.37
CA SER A 105 -6.92 -8.44 -4.64
C SER A 105 -6.88 -8.76 -6.13
N ILE A 106 -7.43 -7.88 -6.97
CA ILE A 106 -7.41 -8.03 -8.43
C ILE A 106 -5.97 -7.93 -8.96
N LEU A 107 -5.25 -6.86 -8.61
CA LEU A 107 -3.88 -6.65 -9.09
C LEU A 107 -2.93 -7.72 -8.56
N GLY A 108 -3.09 -8.14 -7.30
CA GLY A 108 -2.33 -9.22 -6.68
C GLY A 108 -2.60 -10.57 -7.37
N GLY A 109 -3.86 -10.85 -7.72
CA GLY A 109 -4.23 -12.03 -8.50
C GLY A 109 -3.61 -12.03 -9.89
N VAL A 110 -3.71 -10.91 -10.60
CA VAL A 110 -3.08 -10.75 -11.94
C VAL A 110 -1.57 -10.90 -11.85
N LEU A 111 -0.93 -10.25 -10.87
CA LEU A 111 0.51 -10.37 -10.64
C LEU A 111 0.93 -11.81 -10.34
N THR A 112 0.15 -12.50 -9.50
CA THR A 112 0.39 -13.91 -9.16
C THR A 112 0.33 -14.79 -10.40
N LEU A 113 -0.73 -14.66 -11.22
CA LEU A 113 -0.88 -15.42 -12.45
C LEU A 113 0.25 -15.11 -13.44
N ALA A 114 0.59 -13.84 -13.62
CA ALA A 114 1.68 -13.43 -14.49
C ALA A 114 3.02 -14.06 -14.08
N LEU A 115 3.33 -14.04 -12.75
CA LEU A 115 4.55 -14.65 -12.24
C LEU A 115 4.55 -16.18 -12.33
N LEU A 116 3.41 -16.83 -12.08
CA LEU A 116 3.30 -18.28 -12.27
C LEU A 116 3.54 -18.66 -13.71
N LEU A 117 2.94 -17.93 -14.67
CA LEU A 117 3.19 -18.15 -16.11
C LEU A 117 4.66 -17.87 -16.46
N TYR A 118 5.25 -16.79 -15.95
CA TYR A 118 6.67 -16.48 -16.18
C TYR A 118 7.59 -17.61 -15.70
N ARG A 119 7.27 -18.24 -14.57
CA ARG A 119 8.03 -19.37 -13.98
C ARG A 119 7.88 -20.70 -14.74
N THR A 120 6.95 -20.79 -15.69
CA THR A 120 6.84 -21.97 -16.57
C THR A 120 7.79 -21.92 -17.76
N ILE A 121 8.32 -20.73 -18.09
CA ILE A 121 9.22 -20.55 -19.24
C ILE A 121 10.61 -21.15 -18.92
N PRO A 122 11.15 -22.09 -19.73
CA PRO A 122 12.42 -22.79 -19.48
C PRO A 122 13.61 -21.86 -19.61
N ARG A 123 13.98 -20.90 -19.26
CA ARG A 123 14.96 -19.83 -19.39
C ARG A 123 14.25 -18.51 -19.69
N PRO A 124 13.71 -17.83 -18.67
CA PRO A 124 13.05 -16.55 -18.87
C PRO A 124 14.04 -15.55 -19.47
N LEU A 125 13.67 -14.95 -20.58
CA LEU A 125 14.49 -14.12 -21.48
C LEU A 125 15.31 -13.00 -20.79
N LEU A 126 14.93 -12.60 -19.59
CA LEU A 126 15.57 -11.49 -18.86
C LEU A 126 16.19 -11.91 -17.51
N ALA A 127 16.12 -13.21 -17.16
CA ALA A 127 16.60 -13.69 -15.87
C ALA A 127 18.12 -13.54 -15.72
N ASP A 128 18.87 -13.68 -16.81
CA ASP A 128 20.32 -13.53 -16.82
C ASP A 128 20.77 -12.06 -16.92
N ARG A 129 19.88 -11.18 -17.40
CA ARG A 129 20.21 -9.78 -17.65
C ARG A 129 19.97 -8.88 -16.45
N TYR A 130 18.96 -9.19 -15.62
CA TYR A 130 18.57 -8.38 -14.45
C TYR A 130 18.41 -9.28 -13.22
N ALA A 131 19.15 -8.98 -12.15
CA ALA A 131 19.14 -9.76 -10.91
C ALA A 131 17.74 -9.94 -10.32
N PHE A 132 16.87 -8.91 -10.38
CA PHE A 132 15.49 -9.02 -9.90
C PHE A 132 14.63 -9.97 -10.76
N MET A 133 14.84 -10.02 -12.09
CA MET A 133 14.15 -10.97 -12.96
C MET A 133 14.56 -12.41 -12.69
N GLY A 134 15.86 -12.63 -12.40
CA GLY A 134 16.35 -13.94 -11.94
C GLY A 134 15.72 -14.36 -10.61
N MET A 135 15.54 -13.43 -9.68
CA MET A 135 14.85 -13.68 -8.41
C MET A 135 13.37 -14.03 -8.63
N LEU A 136 12.66 -13.27 -9.48
CA LEU A 136 11.25 -13.52 -9.82
C LEU A 136 11.04 -14.86 -10.51
N ALA A 137 12.02 -15.34 -11.29
CA ALA A 137 11.97 -16.64 -11.98
C ALA A 137 12.07 -17.84 -11.04
N ARG A 138 12.59 -17.66 -9.82
CA ARG A 138 12.75 -18.75 -8.85
C ARG A 138 11.37 -19.23 -8.36
N LYS A 139 11.17 -20.56 -8.38
CA LYS A 139 9.90 -21.18 -7.95
C LYS A 139 9.67 -21.08 -6.43
N ASP A 140 10.74 -20.97 -5.65
CA ASP A 140 10.74 -20.81 -4.20
C ASP A 140 10.64 -19.34 -3.73
N ALA A 141 10.77 -18.38 -4.66
CA ALA A 141 10.62 -16.98 -4.33
C ALA A 141 9.13 -16.63 -4.08
N GLY A 142 8.88 -15.70 -3.18
CA GLY A 142 7.57 -15.12 -2.94
C GLY A 142 6.99 -14.40 -4.16
N ILE A 143 5.90 -13.71 -3.95
CA ILE A 143 5.28 -12.80 -4.92
C ILE A 143 5.39 -11.40 -4.34
N PRO A 144 5.90 -10.40 -5.08
CA PRO A 144 6.06 -9.03 -4.56
C PRO A 144 4.70 -8.30 -4.51
N TYR A 145 3.89 -8.61 -3.50
CA TYR A 145 2.56 -8.02 -3.32
C TYR A 145 2.59 -6.51 -3.07
N GLY A 146 3.71 -5.95 -2.63
CA GLY A 146 3.90 -4.51 -2.50
C GLY A 146 3.65 -3.74 -3.79
N ILE A 147 3.83 -4.38 -4.96
CA ILE A 147 3.47 -3.79 -6.26
C ILE A 147 1.97 -3.58 -6.36
N ALA A 148 1.17 -4.60 -6.04
CA ALA A 148 -0.28 -4.53 -6.07
C ALA A 148 -0.82 -3.54 -5.03
N LEU A 149 -0.28 -3.59 -3.81
CA LEU A 149 -0.62 -2.67 -2.72
C LEU A 149 -0.34 -1.21 -3.08
N GLY A 150 0.85 -0.93 -3.62
CA GLY A 150 1.23 0.43 -3.98
C GLY A 150 0.42 0.97 -5.16
N ALA A 151 0.23 0.17 -6.22
CA ALA A 151 -0.55 0.57 -7.39
C ALA A 151 -2.03 0.82 -7.03
N ALA A 152 -2.65 -0.09 -6.28
CA ALA A 152 -4.02 0.07 -5.80
C ALA A 152 -4.15 1.28 -4.87
N GLY A 153 -3.17 1.51 -3.99
CA GLY A 153 -3.15 2.67 -3.09
C GLY A 153 -3.10 3.99 -3.86
N LEU A 154 -2.23 4.11 -4.85
CA LEU A 154 -2.15 5.29 -5.70
C LEU A 154 -3.42 5.54 -6.50
N TRP A 155 -4.08 4.47 -6.95
CA TRP A 155 -5.33 4.56 -7.69
C TRP A 155 -6.51 4.99 -6.79
N ALA A 156 -6.64 4.40 -5.59
CA ALA A 156 -7.76 4.65 -4.70
C ALA A 156 -7.61 5.93 -3.85
N PHE A 157 -6.38 6.38 -3.58
CA PHE A 157 -6.14 7.53 -2.69
C PHE A 157 -6.84 8.83 -3.12
N PRO A 158 -6.88 9.22 -4.41
CA PRO A 158 -7.52 10.47 -4.82
C PRO A 158 -9.03 10.55 -4.52
N VAL A 159 -9.72 9.43 -4.38
CA VAL A 159 -11.16 9.35 -4.06
C VAL A 159 -11.42 9.01 -2.58
N SER A 160 -10.38 8.94 -1.78
CA SER A 160 -10.50 8.77 -0.31
C SER A 160 -10.95 10.07 0.35
N PRO A 161 -11.53 10.04 1.58
CA PRO A 161 -11.89 11.24 2.32
C PRO A 161 -10.73 12.23 2.48
N ILE A 162 -9.54 11.71 2.75
CA ILE A 162 -8.32 12.51 2.81
C ILE A 162 -7.97 13.10 1.46
N GLY A 163 -8.05 12.31 0.38
CA GLY A 163 -7.79 12.75 -0.99
C GLY A 163 -8.76 13.86 -1.42
N GLU A 164 -10.04 13.73 -1.13
CA GLU A 164 -11.06 14.75 -1.42
C GLU A 164 -10.82 16.03 -0.59
N THR A 165 -10.53 15.91 0.70
CA THR A 165 -10.16 17.04 1.54
C THR A 165 -8.95 17.79 0.98
N ILE A 166 -7.91 17.04 0.58
CA ILE A 166 -6.70 17.61 -0.02
C ILE A 166 -7.03 18.35 -1.33
N LYS A 167 -7.86 17.77 -2.20
CA LYS A 167 -8.29 18.43 -3.46
C LYS A 167 -9.03 19.74 -3.16
N ALA A 168 -9.97 19.74 -2.23
CA ALA A 168 -10.70 20.93 -1.83
C ALA A 168 -9.75 22.07 -1.36
N TYR A 169 -8.75 21.70 -0.53
CA TYR A 169 -7.70 22.64 -0.11
C TYR A 169 -6.85 23.19 -1.26
N MET A 170 -6.55 22.37 -2.28
CA MET A 170 -5.74 22.78 -3.41
C MET A 170 -6.52 23.65 -4.41
N THR A 171 -7.83 23.42 -4.55
CA THR A 171 -8.69 24.17 -5.48
C THR A 171 -9.34 25.40 -4.89
N GLY A 172 -9.17 25.63 -3.57
CA GLY A 172 -9.76 26.78 -2.85
C GLY A 172 -11.30 26.73 -2.76
N VAL A 173 -11.88 25.55 -2.93
CA VAL A 173 -13.31 25.32 -2.79
C VAL A 173 -13.60 24.95 -1.34
N PHE A 174 -13.96 25.98 -0.52
CA PHE A 174 -14.51 25.88 0.83
C PHE A 174 -15.83 26.60 0.88
#